data_9597860f85a6d7b8c32c21c7e2b03ce6
#
_entry.id   9597860f85a6d7b8c32c21c7e2b03ce6
#
_cell.length_a   1.000
_cell.length_b   1.000
_cell.length_c   1.000
_cell.angle_alpha   90.00
_cell.angle_beta   90.00
_cell.angle_gamma   90.00
#
_symmetry.space_group_name_H-M   'P 1'
#
loop_
_entity.id
_entity.type
_entity.pdbx_description
1 polymer ?
#
loop_
_entity_poly.entity_id
_entity_poly.type
_entity_poly.pdbx_seq_one_letter_code
_entity_poly.pdbx_strand_id
1 'polypeptide(L)'
;MKGKLKTAGVDKIVSIKVKEKENKNKIAVLYAEGEIRDEDSSSPFSADEQVISEEMANKLRKLKDDDDVKAVVFRVNSPGGSAYISEQIWKEVVELKAKKPIVVSMGNYAASGGYYISCAANKIVAERTTLTGSIGVFGVVRNFTGTFDKVGVTTDIVKTNTFADLGDISRPMREDEKALIQRGVEQTYDLFLTRCADGRGMTKAEIDSIGQGRVWTGEQALERGLVDQLGGMDDAIKEAATLAELTDYSVIVADGPKDFFTKFMEKQMDEVKVSIAKSVMGEEQFKLFSTIRRAETESGIIARMPFDIKGL
;
A
#
# COMPACT_ATOMS: atom_id res chain seq x y z
N MET A 1 -39.17 26.81 28.33
CA MET A 1 -37.74 26.74 28.73
C MET A 1 -36.90 26.96 27.48
N LYS A 2 -36.20 28.10 27.38
CA LYS A 2 -35.24 28.38 26.28
C LYS A 2 -33.87 27.89 26.75
N GLY A 3 -33.56 26.62 26.51
CA GLY A 3 -32.20 26.10 26.74
C GLY A 3 -31.26 26.60 25.67
N LYS A 4 -30.21 27.34 26.03
CA LYS A 4 -29.12 27.67 25.13
C LYS A 4 -28.44 26.36 24.69
N LEU A 5 -28.40 26.09 23.38
CA LEU A 5 -27.61 25.01 22.80
C LEU A 5 -26.13 25.21 23.17
N LYS A 6 -25.54 24.25 23.90
CA LYS A 6 -24.11 24.28 24.16
C LYS A 6 -23.41 23.65 22.99
N THR A 7 -22.70 24.45 22.19
CA THR A 7 -21.84 24.00 21.09
C THR A 7 -20.41 23.86 21.57
N ALA A 8 -19.71 22.82 21.14
CA ALA A 8 -18.29 22.67 21.34
C ALA A 8 -17.63 22.51 19.96
N GLY A 9 -16.47 23.12 19.76
CA GLY A 9 -15.68 22.92 18.55
C GLY A 9 -15.17 21.46 18.47
N VAL A 10 -14.95 20.98 17.25
CA VAL A 10 -14.48 19.60 16.98
C VAL A 10 -13.19 19.32 17.77
N ASP A 11 -12.25 20.26 17.83
CA ASP A 11 -10.99 20.14 18.57
C ASP A 11 -11.21 19.88 20.08
N LYS A 12 -12.28 20.46 20.64
CA LYS A 12 -12.63 20.29 22.05
C LYS A 12 -13.28 18.92 22.31
N ILE A 13 -13.95 18.36 21.31
CA ILE A 13 -14.53 17.01 21.38
C ILE A 13 -13.43 15.97 21.26
N VAL A 14 -12.50 16.15 20.33
CA VAL A 14 -11.35 15.27 20.12
C VAL A 14 -10.39 15.26 21.32
N SER A 15 -10.28 16.38 22.04
CA SER A 15 -9.45 16.49 23.26
C SER A 15 -10.06 15.85 24.52
N ILE A 16 -11.32 15.42 24.48
CA ILE A 16 -11.94 14.72 25.61
C ILE A 16 -11.35 13.31 25.66
N LYS A 17 -10.36 13.11 26.51
CA LYS A 17 -9.91 11.76 26.88
C LYS A 17 -11.06 11.03 27.57
N VAL A 18 -11.81 10.24 26.84
CA VAL A 18 -12.66 9.23 27.40
C VAL A 18 -11.73 8.27 28.14
N LYS A 19 -11.90 8.13 29.49
CA LYS A 19 -11.21 7.06 30.21
C LYS A 19 -11.81 5.74 29.72
N GLU A 20 -11.26 5.19 28.67
CA GLU A 20 -11.53 3.80 28.33
C GLU A 20 -11.01 2.94 29.48
N LYS A 21 -11.84 2.03 29.96
CA LYS A 21 -11.37 0.97 30.85
C LYS A 21 -10.27 0.21 30.13
N GLU A 22 -9.05 0.23 30.65
CA GLU A 22 -7.98 -0.61 30.12
C GLU A 22 -8.45 -2.07 30.18
N ASN A 23 -8.74 -2.62 29.00
CA ASN A 23 -9.05 -4.03 28.86
C ASN A 23 -7.77 -4.75 28.40
N LYS A 24 -7.50 -5.91 29.00
CA LYS A 24 -6.38 -6.77 28.59
C LYS A 24 -6.59 -7.37 27.20
N ASN A 25 -7.85 -7.47 26.73
CA ASN A 25 -8.16 -7.95 25.40
C ASN A 25 -8.18 -6.75 24.44
N LYS A 26 -7.19 -6.63 23.59
CA LYS A 26 -7.08 -5.52 22.63
C LYS A 26 -7.34 -6.00 21.21
N ILE A 27 -8.09 -5.22 20.44
CA ILE A 27 -8.14 -5.31 18.98
C ILE A 27 -7.27 -4.18 18.45
N ALA A 28 -6.21 -4.53 17.73
CA ALA A 28 -5.30 -3.55 17.15
C ALA A 28 -5.75 -3.17 15.75
N VAL A 29 -5.90 -1.87 15.48
CA VAL A 29 -6.11 -1.33 14.13
C VAL A 29 -4.77 -0.86 13.60
N LEU A 30 -4.32 -1.47 12.51
CA LEU A 30 -3.09 -1.11 11.79
C LEU A 30 -3.44 -0.51 10.44
N TYR A 31 -2.97 0.70 10.16
CA TYR A 31 -3.23 1.41 8.91
C TYR A 31 -2.11 1.14 7.89
N ALA A 32 -2.51 0.75 6.68
CA ALA A 32 -1.67 0.62 5.51
C ALA A 32 -2.21 1.55 4.41
N GLU A 33 -1.68 2.76 4.39
CA GLU A 33 -2.16 3.85 3.53
C GLU A 33 -1.05 4.31 2.58
N GLY A 34 -1.41 4.51 1.32
CA GLY A 34 -0.50 5.00 0.29
C GLY A 34 0.05 3.92 -0.65
N GLU A 35 1.05 4.29 -1.44
CA GLU A 35 1.70 3.40 -2.38
C GLU A 35 2.65 2.43 -1.68
N ILE A 36 2.74 1.19 -2.18
CA ILE A 36 3.69 0.19 -1.68
C ILE A 36 5.02 0.39 -2.39
N ARG A 37 6.01 0.92 -1.65
CA ARG A 37 7.35 1.20 -2.18
C ARG A 37 8.41 1.22 -1.07
N ASP A 38 9.68 1.25 -1.48
CA ASP A 38 10.79 1.38 -0.55
C ASP A 38 10.81 2.76 0.12
N GLU A 39 11.12 2.84 1.41
CA GLU A 39 11.24 4.13 2.13
C GLU A 39 12.38 4.98 1.58
N ASP A 40 13.49 4.36 1.17
CA ASP A 40 14.64 5.04 0.57
C ASP A 40 14.30 5.71 -0.77
N SER A 41 13.20 5.31 -1.41
CA SER A 41 12.66 5.94 -2.62
C SER A 41 11.79 7.16 -2.31
N SER A 42 11.54 7.48 -1.02
CA SER A 42 10.86 8.71 -0.64
C SER A 42 11.76 9.90 -1.00
N SER A 43 11.35 10.62 -2.05
CA SER A 43 11.96 11.90 -2.35
C SER A 43 11.75 12.84 -1.16
N PRO A 44 12.77 13.61 -0.74
CA PRO A 44 12.56 14.66 0.25
C PRO A 44 11.49 15.69 -0.19
N PHE A 45 10.98 15.53 -1.40
CA PHE A 45 9.98 16.38 -2.05
C PHE A 45 8.57 15.76 -2.08
N SER A 46 8.39 14.53 -1.58
CA SER A 46 7.09 13.88 -1.41
C SER A 46 6.74 13.69 0.08
N ALA A 47 7.14 14.63 0.91
CA ALA A 47 7.00 14.58 2.38
C ALA A 47 5.57 14.37 2.91
N ASP A 48 4.56 14.62 2.08
CA ASP A 48 3.14 14.42 2.44
C ASP A 48 2.56 13.08 1.92
N GLU A 49 3.32 12.28 1.17
CA GLU A 49 2.83 10.99 0.66
C GLU A 49 3.05 9.87 1.67
N GLN A 50 1.97 9.30 2.17
CA GLN A 50 2.04 8.08 2.98
C GLN A 50 2.52 6.92 2.12
N VAL A 51 3.45 6.13 2.64
CA VAL A 51 4.08 5.01 1.96
C VAL A 51 3.95 3.75 2.79
N ILE A 52 3.63 2.65 2.14
CA ILE A 52 3.66 1.31 2.73
C ILE A 52 5.00 0.68 2.35
N SER A 53 5.89 0.55 3.33
CA SER A 53 7.23 -0.01 3.16
C SER A 53 7.40 -1.36 3.87
N GLU A 54 8.61 -1.92 3.86
CA GLU A 54 8.97 -3.11 4.63
C GLU A 54 8.72 -2.95 6.14
N GLU A 55 8.68 -1.72 6.67
CA GLU A 55 8.34 -1.45 8.06
C GLU A 55 6.95 -1.98 8.43
N MET A 56 6.03 -2.06 7.45
CA MET A 56 4.71 -2.66 7.65
C MET A 56 4.80 -4.15 8.05
N ALA A 57 5.71 -4.89 7.46
CA ALA A 57 5.96 -6.30 7.84
C ALA A 57 6.44 -6.40 9.28
N ASN A 58 7.33 -5.49 9.72
CA ASN A 58 7.80 -5.42 11.11
C ASN A 58 6.65 -5.10 12.10
N LYS A 59 5.75 -4.21 11.73
CA LYS A 59 4.56 -3.86 12.55
C LYS A 59 3.62 -5.06 12.71
N LEU A 60 3.32 -5.78 11.64
CA LEU A 60 2.53 -7.01 11.70
C LEU A 60 3.19 -8.07 12.59
N ARG A 61 4.52 -8.22 12.50
CA ARG A 61 5.28 -9.14 13.34
C ARG A 61 5.20 -8.79 14.82
N LYS A 62 5.32 -7.50 15.19
CA LYS A 62 5.14 -7.03 16.57
C LYS A 62 3.74 -7.33 17.08
N LEU A 63 2.69 -7.07 16.29
CA LEU A 63 1.31 -7.40 16.67
C LEU A 63 1.06 -8.91 16.79
N LYS A 64 1.72 -9.71 15.96
CA LYS A 64 1.67 -11.17 16.04
C LYS A 64 2.19 -11.67 17.40
N ASP A 65 3.23 -11.05 17.93
CA ASP A 65 3.93 -11.47 19.14
C ASP A 65 3.43 -10.74 20.41
N ASP A 66 2.55 -9.75 20.31
CA ASP A 66 1.94 -9.05 21.45
C ASP A 66 0.76 -9.86 22.03
N ASP A 67 0.94 -10.42 23.24
CA ASP A 67 -0.07 -11.24 23.90
C ASP A 67 -1.33 -10.47 24.34
N ASP A 68 -1.28 -9.16 24.50
CA ASP A 68 -2.46 -8.34 24.79
C ASP A 68 -3.36 -8.16 23.57
N VAL A 69 -2.79 -8.21 22.35
CA VAL A 69 -3.53 -8.10 21.10
C VAL A 69 -4.15 -9.47 20.75
N LYS A 70 -5.49 -9.53 20.73
CA LYS A 70 -6.25 -10.75 20.46
C LYS A 70 -6.71 -10.88 19.00
N ALA A 71 -6.87 -9.76 18.31
CA ALA A 71 -7.18 -9.71 16.88
C ALA A 71 -6.60 -8.44 16.26
N VAL A 72 -6.44 -8.45 14.95
CA VAL A 72 -5.95 -7.29 14.18
C VAL A 72 -6.97 -6.90 13.12
N VAL A 73 -7.27 -5.61 13.02
CA VAL A 73 -7.95 -5.01 11.87
C VAL A 73 -6.89 -4.31 11.03
N PHE A 74 -6.67 -4.81 9.82
CA PHE A 74 -5.71 -4.27 8.88
C PHE A 74 -6.44 -3.34 7.91
N ARG A 75 -6.35 -2.02 8.13
CA ARG A 75 -6.99 -1.00 7.30
C ARG A 75 -6.12 -0.70 6.10
N VAL A 76 -6.54 -1.16 4.93
CA VAL A 76 -5.80 -1.00 3.67
C VAL A 76 -6.44 0.07 2.79
N ASN A 77 -5.68 1.10 2.43
CA ASN A 77 -6.05 2.14 1.49
C ASN A 77 -4.87 2.39 0.53
N SER A 78 -4.72 1.53 -0.49
CA SER A 78 -3.53 1.45 -1.34
C SER A 78 -3.85 1.12 -2.80
N PRO A 79 -3.25 1.84 -3.77
CA PRO A 79 -3.34 1.50 -5.19
C PRO A 79 -2.46 0.28 -5.56
N GLY A 80 -1.63 -0.19 -4.64
CA GLY A 80 -0.59 -1.17 -4.87
C GLY A 80 0.81 -0.54 -4.98
N GLY A 81 1.71 -1.21 -5.70
CA GLY A 81 3.09 -0.77 -5.89
C GLY A 81 4.06 -1.94 -6.05
N SER A 82 5.15 -1.95 -5.29
CA SER A 82 6.19 -2.99 -5.35
C SER A 82 5.64 -4.38 -5.07
N ALA A 83 5.77 -5.29 -6.02
CA ALA A 83 5.38 -6.68 -5.86
C ALA A 83 6.22 -7.40 -4.79
N TYR A 84 7.52 -7.05 -4.69
CA TYR A 84 8.43 -7.61 -3.69
C TYR A 84 8.00 -7.24 -2.26
N ILE A 85 7.74 -5.96 -1.99
CA ILE A 85 7.31 -5.52 -0.66
C ILE A 85 5.92 -6.08 -0.32
N SER A 86 5.03 -6.16 -1.32
CA SER A 86 3.71 -6.79 -1.14
C SER A 86 3.82 -8.25 -0.70
N GLU A 87 4.77 -9.03 -1.26
CA GLU A 87 5.02 -10.41 -0.85
C GLU A 87 5.56 -10.49 0.59
N GLN A 88 6.46 -9.57 1.00
CA GLN A 88 6.97 -9.52 2.37
C GLN A 88 5.83 -9.27 3.38
N ILE A 89 4.95 -8.31 3.09
CA ILE A 89 3.80 -7.99 3.94
C ILE A 89 2.79 -9.14 3.94
N TRP A 90 2.46 -9.71 2.77
CA TRP A 90 1.57 -10.85 2.65
C TRP A 90 2.03 -12.03 3.52
N LYS A 91 3.33 -12.33 3.53
CA LYS A 91 3.91 -13.38 4.37
C LYS A 91 3.60 -13.15 5.86
N GLU A 92 3.79 -11.93 6.37
CA GLU A 92 3.51 -11.61 7.76
C GLU A 92 2.00 -11.65 8.08
N VAL A 93 1.13 -11.31 7.13
CA VAL A 93 -0.32 -11.49 7.25
C VAL A 93 -0.67 -12.97 7.43
N VAL A 94 -0.06 -13.87 6.63
CA VAL A 94 -0.25 -15.32 6.76
C VAL A 94 0.24 -15.82 8.11
N GLU A 95 1.42 -15.41 8.55
CA GLU A 95 1.98 -15.81 9.84
C GLU A 95 1.17 -15.27 11.03
N LEU A 96 0.65 -14.04 10.93
CA LEU A 96 -0.23 -13.45 11.95
C LEU A 96 -1.55 -14.22 12.00
N LYS A 97 -2.17 -14.49 10.85
CA LYS A 97 -3.41 -15.28 10.74
C LYS A 97 -3.29 -16.65 11.42
N ALA A 98 -2.12 -17.27 11.38
CA ALA A 98 -1.89 -18.56 12.04
C ALA A 98 -1.91 -18.48 13.58
N LYS A 99 -1.73 -17.29 14.17
CA LYS A 99 -1.70 -17.09 15.63
C LYS A 99 -2.97 -16.43 16.17
N LYS A 100 -3.51 -15.44 15.44
CA LYS A 100 -4.68 -14.65 15.85
C LYS A 100 -5.46 -14.14 14.64
N PRO A 101 -6.78 -13.89 14.78
CA PRO A 101 -7.60 -13.38 13.68
C PRO A 101 -7.07 -12.04 13.13
N ILE A 102 -7.07 -11.94 11.79
CA ILE A 102 -6.83 -10.71 11.07
C ILE A 102 -7.97 -10.45 10.08
N VAL A 103 -8.60 -9.27 10.20
CA VAL A 103 -9.66 -8.82 9.32
C VAL A 103 -9.16 -7.61 8.54
N VAL A 104 -9.27 -7.66 7.22
CA VAL A 104 -8.97 -6.49 6.37
C VAL A 104 -10.19 -5.59 6.29
N SER A 105 -10.00 -4.29 6.51
CA SER A 105 -10.97 -3.23 6.19
C SER A 105 -10.42 -2.40 5.04
N MET A 106 -11.04 -2.48 3.86
CA MET A 106 -10.63 -1.70 2.70
C MET A 106 -11.11 -0.26 2.78
N GLY A 107 -10.26 0.68 2.36
CA GLY A 107 -10.55 2.10 2.23
C GLY A 107 -11.25 2.42 0.90
N ASN A 108 -10.92 3.59 0.35
CA ASN A 108 -11.42 4.00 -0.96
C ASN A 108 -10.95 3.04 -2.05
N TYR A 109 -9.72 2.54 -1.92
CA TYR A 109 -9.15 1.53 -2.79
C TYR A 109 -8.22 0.58 -2.03
N ALA A 110 -8.22 -0.68 -2.41
CA ALA A 110 -7.27 -1.70 -2.01
C ALA A 110 -7.03 -2.62 -3.20
N ALA A 111 -6.20 -2.14 -4.14
CA ALA A 111 -6.07 -2.70 -5.46
C ALA A 111 -4.64 -3.17 -5.73
N SER A 112 -4.50 -4.17 -6.60
CA SER A 112 -3.22 -4.73 -7.03
C SER A 112 -2.36 -5.15 -5.83
N GLY A 113 -1.21 -4.55 -5.55
CA GLY A 113 -0.43 -4.81 -4.34
C GLY A 113 -1.24 -4.63 -3.06
N GLY A 114 -2.20 -3.68 -3.01
CA GLY A 114 -3.13 -3.50 -1.90
C GLY A 114 -4.07 -4.70 -1.71
N TYR A 115 -4.51 -5.33 -2.80
CA TYR A 115 -5.25 -6.59 -2.74
C TYR A 115 -4.33 -7.76 -2.37
N TYR A 116 -3.10 -7.77 -2.88
CA TYR A 116 -2.08 -8.77 -2.57
C TYR A 116 -1.88 -8.93 -1.06
N ILE A 117 -1.63 -7.83 -0.35
CA ILE A 117 -1.44 -7.84 1.11
C ILE A 117 -2.72 -8.15 1.89
N SER A 118 -3.88 -8.09 1.24
CA SER A 118 -5.20 -8.29 1.84
C SER A 118 -5.72 -9.73 1.67
N CYS A 119 -5.38 -10.40 0.56
CA CYS A 119 -6.06 -11.60 0.08
C CYS A 119 -5.99 -12.80 1.06
N ALA A 120 -4.96 -12.85 1.93
CA ALA A 120 -4.77 -13.95 2.88
C ALA A 120 -5.51 -13.77 4.22
N ALA A 121 -6.13 -12.62 4.50
CA ALA A 121 -6.83 -12.37 5.76
C ALA A 121 -7.94 -13.41 6.06
N ASN A 122 -8.40 -13.47 7.31
CA ASN A 122 -9.55 -14.34 7.67
C ASN A 122 -10.83 -13.84 7.01
N LYS A 123 -11.01 -12.51 6.98
CA LYS A 123 -12.14 -11.83 6.34
C LYS A 123 -11.69 -10.51 5.72
N ILE A 124 -12.36 -10.14 4.64
CA ILE A 124 -12.16 -8.87 3.93
C ILE A 124 -13.50 -8.14 3.91
N VAL A 125 -13.50 -6.94 4.50
CA VAL A 125 -14.65 -6.03 4.55
C VAL A 125 -14.37 -4.83 3.65
N ALA A 126 -15.30 -4.48 2.77
CA ALA A 126 -15.17 -3.34 1.86
C ALA A 126 -16.48 -2.56 1.75
N GLU A 127 -16.41 -1.27 1.50
CA GLU A 127 -17.59 -0.49 1.13
C GLU A 127 -18.04 -0.82 -0.30
N ARG A 128 -19.32 -0.58 -0.64
CA ARG A 128 -19.87 -0.87 -1.99
C ARG A 128 -19.06 -0.23 -3.11
N THR A 129 -18.55 0.97 -2.85
CA THR A 129 -17.82 1.80 -3.82
C THR A 129 -16.30 1.66 -3.74
N THR A 130 -15.76 0.91 -2.78
CA THR A 130 -14.33 0.60 -2.72
C THR A 130 -13.84 0.05 -4.05
N LEU A 131 -12.73 0.55 -4.56
CA LEU A 131 -12.08 -0.02 -5.74
C LEU A 131 -11.05 -1.06 -5.33
N THR A 132 -11.20 -2.29 -5.83
CA THR A 132 -10.34 -3.43 -5.44
C THR A 132 -10.07 -4.37 -6.62
N GLY A 133 -9.48 -5.53 -6.35
CA GLY A 133 -9.02 -6.43 -7.40
C GLY A 133 -7.75 -5.90 -8.04
N SER A 134 -7.77 -5.53 -9.31
CA SER A 134 -6.58 -5.19 -10.11
C SER A 134 -5.49 -6.24 -9.94
N ILE A 135 -5.90 -7.54 -9.92
CA ILE A 135 -4.98 -8.67 -9.82
C ILE A 135 -4.25 -8.77 -11.15
N GLY A 136 -3.07 -8.15 -11.20
CA GLY A 136 -2.26 -8.02 -12.40
C GLY A 136 -0.88 -7.46 -12.08
N VAL A 137 0.05 -7.66 -13.00
CA VAL A 137 1.45 -7.23 -12.87
C VAL A 137 1.89 -6.63 -14.20
N PHE A 138 2.63 -5.56 -14.14
CA PHE A 138 3.27 -4.97 -15.31
C PHE A 138 4.69 -4.52 -14.99
N GLY A 139 5.52 -4.41 -16.00
CA GLY A 139 6.86 -3.85 -15.90
C GLY A 139 6.97 -2.54 -16.68
N VAL A 140 7.64 -1.55 -16.12
CA VAL A 140 7.94 -0.29 -16.79
C VAL A 140 9.43 -0.25 -17.11
N VAL A 141 9.75 -0.11 -18.39
CA VAL A 141 11.11 0.06 -18.87
C VAL A 141 11.19 1.35 -19.66
N ARG A 142 12.15 2.20 -19.29
CA ARG A 142 12.33 3.52 -19.89
C ARG A 142 13.40 3.47 -20.97
N ASN A 143 13.22 4.34 -21.97
CA ASN A 143 14.19 4.56 -23.03
C ASN A 143 14.31 6.08 -23.27
N PHE A 144 15.48 6.64 -23.00
CA PHE A 144 15.78 8.05 -23.19
C PHE A 144 16.68 8.34 -24.39
N THR A 145 16.94 7.35 -25.26
CA THR A 145 17.80 7.49 -26.45
C THR A 145 17.48 8.76 -27.24
N GLY A 146 16.20 8.94 -27.60
CA GLY A 146 15.80 10.11 -28.37
C GLY A 146 15.91 11.47 -27.63
N THR A 147 15.96 11.44 -26.30
CA THR A 147 16.23 12.64 -25.50
C THR A 147 17.71 12.94 -25.49
N PHE A 148 18.56 11.94 -25.31
CA PHE A 148 20.02 12.08 -25.33
C PHE A 148 20.51 12.57 -26.66
N ASP A 149 19.99 12.05 -27.80
CA ASP A 149 20.31 12.51 -29.14
C ASP A 149 20.00 14.02 -29.32
N LYS A 150 18.86 14.50 -28.81
CA LYS A 150 18.46 15.91 -28.92
C LYS A 150 19.35 16.87 -28.13
N VAL A 151 19.91 16.41 -27.00
CA VAL A 151 20.80 17.24 -26.17
C VAL A 151 22.29 16.97 -26.42
N GLY A 152 22.61 16.14 -27.42
CA GLY A 152 23.99 15.85 -27.84
C GLY A 152 24.76 14.97 -26.83
N VAL A 153 24.07 14.17 -26.03
CA VAL A 153 24.68 13.20 -25.10
C VAL A 153 24.87 11.88 -25.82
N THR A 154 26.10 11.38 -25.84
CA THR A 154 26.44 10.04 -26.34
C THR A 154 26.89 9.17 -25.17
N THR A 155 26.56 7.88 -25.25
CA THR A 155 26.91 6.87 -24.24
C THR A 155 27.76 5.78 -24.86
N ASP A 156 28.76 5.29 -24.14
CA ASP A 156 29.55 4.11 -24.49
C ASP A 156 29.46 3.09 -23.36
N ILE A 157 29.27 1.81 -23.71
CA ILE A 157 28.99 0.75 -22.74
C ILE A 157 30.13 -0.27 -22.75
N VAL A 158 30.81 -0.37 -21.60
CA VAL A 158 31.77 -1.43 -21.34
C VAL A 158 31.13 -2.48 -20.45
N LYS A 159 31.02 -3.71 -20.95
CA LYS A 159 30.37 -4.81 -20.23
C LYS A 159 31.13 -6.13 -20.36
N THR A 160 31.01 -6.97 -19.36
CA THR A 160 31.70 -8.27 -19.28
C THR A 160 30.82 -9.45 -19.69
N ASN A 161 29.50 -9.27 -19.74
CA ASN A 161 28.57 -10.30 -20.24
C ASN A 161 27.35 -9.70 -20.93
N THR A 162 26.52 -10.56 -21.54
CA THR A 162 25.42 -10.15 -22.43
C THR A 162 24.37 -9.28 -21.74
N PHE A 163 24.05 -9.55 -20.48
CA PHE A 163 22.99 -8.87 -19.75
C PHE A 163 23.48 -7.90 -18.66
N ALA A 164 24.79 -7.57 -18.65
CA ALA A 164 25.35 -6.67 -17.65
C ALA A 164 24.79 -5.23 -17.73
N ASP A 165 24.25 -4.86 -18.90
CA ASP A 165 23.62 -3.59 -19.20
C ASP A 165 22.08 -3.69 -19.33
N LEU A 166 21.48 -4.70 -18.71
CA LEU A 166 20.02 -4.84 -18.65
C LEU A 166 19.39 -3.64 -17.92
N GLY A 167 18.43 -2.99 -18.58
CA GLY A 167 17.77 -1.80 -18.04
C GLY A 167 18.48 -0.48 -18.35
N ASP A 168 19.53 -0.48 -19.18
CA ASP A 168 20.18 0.74 -19.65
C ASP A 168 19.19 1.60 -20.45
N ILE A 169 18.99 2.83 -19.95
CA ILE A 169 18.03 3.80 -20.48
C ILE A 169 18.55 4.54 -21.73
N SER A 170 19.85 4.42 -22.01
CA SER A 170 20.51 5.14 -23.11
C SER A 170 20.38 4.46 -24.48
N ARG A 171 19.82 3.25 -24.51
CA ARG A 171 19.58 2.47 -25.72
C ARG A 171 18.22 1.78 -25.73
N PRO A 172 17.70 1.41 -26.90
CA PRO A 172 16.55 0.51 -26.98
C PRO A 172 16.85 -0.85 -26.35
N MET A 173 15.85 -1.41 -25.69
CA MET A 173 15.93 -2.77 -25.14
C MET A 173 15.98 -3.81 -26.27
N ARG A 174 16.88 -4.79 -26.15
CA ARG A 174 16.97 -5.93 -27.06
C ARG A 174 15.81 -6.91 -26.87
N GLU A 175 15.53 -7.73 -27.87
CA GLU A 175 14.43 -8.71 -27.80
C GLU A 175 14.67 -9.80 -26.74
N ASP A 176 15.93 -10.23 -26.55
CA ASP A 176 16.30 -11.17 -25.49
C ASP A 176 16.10 -10.60 -24.08
N GLU A 177 16.35 -9.30 -23.90
CA GLU A 177 16.10 -8.58 -22.65
C GLU A 177 14.59 -8.43 -22.38
N LYS A 178 13.81 -8.09 -23.41
CA LYS A 178 12.34 -8.04 -23.33
C LYS A 178 11.77 -9.39 -22.90
N ALA A 179 12.25 -10.48 -23.50
CA ALA A 179 11.83 -11.82 -23.15
C ALA A 179 12.20 -12.20 -21.70
N LEU A 180 13.33 -11.71 -21.19
CA LEU A 180 13.74 -11.93 -19.81
C LEU A 180 12.82 -11.19 -18.83
N ILE A 181 12.53 -9.91 -19.09
CA ILE A 181 11.62 -9.11 -18.28
C ILE A 181 10.20 -9.66 -18.32
N GLN A 182 9.72 -10.05 -19.53
CA GLN A 182 8.40 -10.65 -19.70
C GLN A 182 8.23 -11.92 -18.85
N ARG A 183 9.23 -12.79 -18.83
CA ARG A 183 9.22 -13.96 -17.94
C ARG A 183 9.14 -13.59 -16.46
N GLY A 184 9.85 -12.54 -16.04
CA GLY A 184 9.76 -12.03 -14.66
C GLY A 184 8.35 -11.53 -14.32
N VAL A 185 7.70 -10.82 -15.22
CA VAL A 185 6.31 -10.36 -15.06
C VAL A 185 5.35 -11.55 -14.96
N GLU A 186 5.48 -12.55 -15.84
CA GLU A 186 4.65 -13.76 -15.84
C GLU A 186 4.82 -14.58 -14.56
N GLN A 187 6.04 -14.76 -14.08
CA GLN A 187 6.31 -15.45 -12.82
C GLN A 187 5.72 -14.72 -11.62
N THR A 188 5.82 -13.40 -11.60
CA THR A 188 5.23 -12.57 -10.52
C THR A 188 3.71 -12.60 -10.58
N TYR A 189 3.11 -12.59 -11.77
CA TYR A 189 1.67 -12.74 -11.95
C TYR A 189 1.18 -14.13 -11.49
N ASP A 190 1.88 -15.19 -11.89
CA ASP A 190 1.57 -16.55 -11.44
C ASP A 190 1.64 -16.70 -9.92
N LEU A 191 2.62 -16.07 -9.28
CA LEU A 191 2.73 -16.02 -7.83
C LEU A 191 1.53 -15.27 -7.22
N PHE A 192 1.16 -14.11 -7.75
CA PHE A 192 0.01 -13.35 -7.28
C PHE A 192 -1.30 -14.15 -7.38
N LEU A 193 -1.54 -14.83 -8.51
CA LEU A 193 -2.67 -15.74 -8.67
C LEU A 193 -2.68 -16.83 -7.60
N THR A 194 -1.51 -17.42 -7.32
CA THR A 194 -1.37 -18.46 -6.28
C THR A 194 -1.75 -17.91 -4.90
N ARG A 195 -1.24 -16.73 -4.53
CA ARG A 195 -1.54 -16.10 -3.24
C ARG A 195 -3.02 -15.79 -3.06
N CYS A 196 -3.67 -15.28 -4.13
CA CYS A 196 -5.11 -15.05 -4.14
C CYS A 196 -5.90 -16.35 -4.05
N ALA A 197 -5.53 -17.36 -4.82
CA ALA A 197 -6.18 -18.67 -4.81
C ALA A 197 -6.17 -19.30 -3.41
N ASP A 198 -4.98 -19.35 -2.78
CA ASP A 198 -4.80 -19.88 -1.43
C ASP A 198 -5.60 -19.07 -0.39
N GLY A 199 -5.55 -17.74 -0.48
CA GLY A 199 -6.23 -16.85 0.48
C GLY A 199 -7.75 -16.86 0.37
N ARG A 200 -8.29 -17.03 -0.85
CA ARG A 200 -9.73 -16.99 -1.14
C ARG A 200 -10.38 -18.37 -1.27
N GLY A 201 -9.60 -19.46 -1.19
CA GLY A 201 -10.11 -20.81 -1.36
C GLY A 201 -10.63 -21.08 -2.78
N MET A 202 -10.02 -20.46 -3.77
CA MET A 202 -10.37 -20.57 -5.20
C MET A 202 -9.23 -21.23 -5.96
N THR A 203 -9.52 -21.70 -7.17
CA THR A 203 -8.46 -22.17 -8.08
C THR A 203 -7.76 -20.99 -8.76
N LYS A 204 -6.51 -21.17 -9.19
CA LYS A 204 -5.78 -20.15 -9.97
C LYS A 204 -6.53 -19.74 -11.24
N ALA A 205 -7.21 -20.69 -11.89
CA ALA A 205 -7.98 -20.43 -13.11
C ALA A 205 -9.20 -19.54 -12.83
N GLU A 206 -9.88 -19.74 -11.70
CA GLU A 206 -10.99 -18.87 -11.27
C GLU A 206 -10.48 -17.46 -10.97
N ILE A 207 -9.38 -17.32 -10.22
CA ILE A 207 -8.76 -16.01 -9.95
C ILE A 207 -8.32 -15.36 -11.25
N ASP A 208 -7.68 -16.06 -12.18
CA ASP A 208 -7.25 -15.51 -13.46
C ASP A 208 -8.45 -15.01 -14.30
N SER A 209 -9.57 -15.75 -14.28
CA SER A 209 -10.78 -15.35 -15.01
C SER A 209 -11.35 -14.00 -14.59
N ILE A 210 -11.16 -13.61 -13.33
CA ILE A 210 -11.59 -12.32 -12.74
C ILE A 210 -10.42 -11.36 -12.49
N GLY A 211 -9.17 -11.81 -12.73
CA GLY A 211 -7.92 -11.06 -12.62
C GLY A 211 -7.57 -10.27 -13.87
N GLN A 212 -6.36 -10.46 -14.37
CA GLN A 212 -5.80 -9.80 -15.58
C GLN A 212 -5.83 -8.27 -15.48
N GLY A 213 -5.61 -7.73 -14.28
CA GLY A 213 -5.60 -6.30 -14.01
C GLY A 213 -6.97 -5.64 -13.91
N ARG A 214 -8.07 -6.39 -13.97
CA ARG A 214 -9.42 -5.80 -13.86
C ARG A 214 -9.68 -5.27 -12.47
N VAL A 215 -10.27 -4.07 -12.43
CA VAL A 215 -10.69 -3.39 -11.19
C VAL A 215 -12.18 -3.63 -10.97
N TRP A 216 -12.54 -3.89 -9.74
CA TRP A 216 -13.92 -4.16 -9.31
C TRP A 216 -14.33 -3.20 -8.21
N THR A 217 -15.61 -2.83 -8.17
CA THR A 217 -16.18 -2.20 -6.97
C THR A 217 -16.29 -3.24 -5.84
N GLY A 218 -16.39 -2.80 -4.59
CA GLY A 218 -16.58 -3.71 -3.45
C GLY A 218 -17.81 -4.62 -3.62
N GLU A 219 -18.90 -4.09 -4.18
CA GLU A 219 -20.10 -4.88 -4.49
C GLU A 219 -19.82 -5.97 -5.54
N GLN A 220 -19.15 -5.61 -6.62
CA GLN A 220 -18.74 -6.57 -7.66
C GLN A 220 -17.71 -7.58 -7.15
N ALA A 221 -16.83 -7.15 -6.24
CA ALA A 221 -15.80 -8.00 -5.64
C ALA A 221 -16.42 -9.04 -4.67
N LEU A 222 -17.49 -8.66 -3.94
CA LEU A 222 -18.27 -9.59 -3.12
C LEU A 222 -18.90 -10.71 -3.98
N GLU A 223 -19.53 -10.35 -5.10
CA GLU A 223 -20.12 -11.33 -6.04
C GLU A 223 -19.09 -12.32 -6.61
N ARG A 224 -17.83 -11.90 -6.68
CA ARG A 224 -16.70 -12.68 -7.23
C ARG A 224 -15.88 -13.42 -6.17
N GLY A 225 -16.27 -13.35 -4.90
CA GLY A 225 -15.56 -13.97 -3.81
C GLY A 225 -14.24 -13.31 -3.42
N LEU A 226 -13.94 -12.12 -3.97
CA LEU A 226 -12.74 -11.35 -3.62
C LEU A 226 -12.88 -10.58 -2.30
N VAL A 227 -14.11 -10.31 -1.85
CA VAL A 227 -14.49 -9.67 -0.60
C VAL A 227 -15.49 -10.58 0.11
N ASP A 228 -15.51 -10.59 1.44
CA ASP A 228 -16.38 -11.45 2.23
C ASP A 228 -17.66 -10.74 2.70
N GLN A 229 -17.56 -9.42 2.91
CA GLN A 229 -18.67 -8.64 3.47
C GLN A 229 -18.61 -7.18 3.01
N LEU A 230 -19.78 -6.58 2.79
CA LEU A 230 -19.90 -5.13 2.63
C LEU A 230 -20.02 -4.48 4.01
N GLY A 231 -19.25 -3.42 4.24
CA GLY A 231 -19.25 -2.69 5.50
C GLY A 231 -18.05 -1.77 5.64
N GLY A 232 -18.01 -1.05 6.77
CA GLY A 232 -16.94 -0.11 7.11
C GLY A 232 -15.99 -0.65 8.19
N MET A 233 -15.25 0.29 8.80
CA MET A 233 -14.30 -0.02 9.87
C MET A 233 -14.97 -0.68 11.09
N ASP A 234 -16.11 -0.17 11.51
CA ASP A 234 -16.83 -0.71 12.67
C ASP A 234 -17.29 -2.16 12.47
N ASP A 235 -17.65 -2.52 11.22
CA ASP A 235 -18.05 -3.88 10.89
C ASP A 235 -16.81 -4.80 10.89
N ALA A 236 -15.68 -4.34 10.41
CA ALA A 236 -14.42 -5.08 10.47
C ALA A 236 -13.96 -5.31 11.93
N ILE A 237 -14.11 -4.33 12.81
CA ILE A 237 -13.80 -4.46 14.25
C ILE A 237 -14.72 -5.49 14.91
N LYS A 238 -16.03 -5.45 14.61
CA LYS A 238 -16.99 -6.45 15.13
C LYS A 238 -16.67 -7.85 14.64
N GLU A 239 -16.31 -7.99 13.35
CA GLU A 239 -15.94 -9.27 12.78
C GLU A 239 -14.64 -9.80 13.44
N ALA A 240 -13.65 -8.94 13.66
CA ALA A 240 -12.41 -9.29 14.38
C ALA A 240 -12.69 -9.74 15.82
N ALA A 241 -13.61 -9.06 16.54
CA ALA A 241 -14.05 -9.45 17.87
C ALA A 241 -14.76 -10.81 17.85
N THR A 242 -15.61 -11.05 16.86
CA THR A 242 -16.34 -12.32 16.69
C THR A 242 -15.37 -13.47 16.44
N LEU A 243 -14.42 -13.30 15.53
CA LEU A 243 -13.42 -14.32 15.23
C LEU A 243 -12.47 -14.63 16.41
N ALA A 244 -12.25 -13.63 17.28
CA ALA A 244 -11.46 -13.78 18.49
C ALA A 244 -12.28 -14.18 19.72
N GLU A 245 -13.60 -14.42 19.58
CA GLU A 245 -14.55 -14.79 20.64
C GLU A 245 -14.57 -13.77 21.79
N LEU A 246 -14.40 -12.48 21.48
CA LEU A 246 -14.36 -11.40 22.45
C LEU A 246 -15.74 -10.75 22.65
N THR A 247 -16.19 -10.66 23.89
CA THR A 247 -17.41 -9.92 24.30
C THR A 247 -17.09 -8.57 24.94
N ASP A 248 -15.88 -8.43 25.49
CA ASP A 248 -15.36 -7.21 26.11
C ASP A 248 -13.92 -7.00 25.65
N TYR A 249 -13.65 -5.85 25.01
CA TYR A 249 -12.34 -5.52 24.43
C TYR A 249 -12.15 -4.01 24.34
N SER A 250 -10.91 -3.58 24.23
CA SER A 250 -10.56 -2.22 23.82
C SER A 250 -10.00 -2.22 22.39
N VAL A 251 -10.26 -1.14 21.66
CA VAL A 251 -9.67 -0.92 20.34
C VAL A 251 -8.49 0.02 20.47
N ILE A 252 -7.34 -0.38 19.96
CA ILE A 252 -6.14 0.44 19.96
C ILE A 252 -5.66 0.68 18.52
N VAL A 253 -5.05 1.83 18.28
CA VAL A 253 -4.33 2.07 17.03
C VAL A 253 -2.89 1.59 17.24
N ALA A 254 -2.46 0.65 16.42
CA ALA A 254 -1.15 -0.02 16.57
C ALA A 254 0.03 0.93 16.42
N ASP A 255 -0.10 1.89 15.51
CA ASP A 255 0.80 3.05 15.43
C ASP A 255 0.08 4.22 16.10
N GLY A 256 0.12 4.29 17.41
CA GLY A 256 -0.40 5.45 18.12
C GLY A 256 0.11 6.74 17.47
N PRO A 257 -0.64 7.85 17.51
CA PRO A 257 -0.21 9.07 16.86
C PRO A 257 1.23 9.34 17.31
N LYS A 258 2.18 9.37 16.33
CA LYS A 258 3.49 9.96 16.62
C LYS A 258 3.21 11.24 17.36
N ASP A 259 3.87 11.44 18.49
CA ASP A 259 3.67 12.61 19.35
C ASP A 259 3.55 13.85 18.44
N PHE A 260 2.53 14.68 18.70
CA PHE A 260 2.28 15.91 17.92
C PHE A 260 3.56 16.70 17.67
N PHE A 261 4.47 16.70 18.64
CA PHE A 261 5.76 17.35 18.51
C PHE A 261 6.67 16.67 17.47
N THR A 262 6.69 15.35 17.39
CA THR A 262 7.47 14.59 16.38
C THR A 262 6.92 14.84 14.98
N LYS A 263 5.60 14.76 14.79
CA LYS A 263 4.96 15.10 13.49
C LYS A 263 5.17 16.57 13.10
N PHE A 264 5.09 17.47 14.06
CA PHE A 264 5.34 18.89 13.84
C PHE A 264 6.80 19.16 13.43
N MET A 265 7.75 18.51 14.10
CA MET A 265 9.18 18.65 13.76
C MET A 265 9.52 18.00 12.42
N GLU A 266 8.98 16.81 12.12
CA GLU A 266 9.14 16.16 10.82
C GLU A 266 8.60 17.07 9.70
N LYS A 267 7.39 17.60 9.82
CA LYS A 267 6.76 18.49 8.85
C LYS A 267 7.56 19.79 8.65
N GLN A 268 8.04 20.41 9.73
CA GLN A 268 8.87 21.62 9.65
C GLN A 268 10.22 21.34 8.94
N MET A 269 10.84 20.21 9.24
CA MET A 269 12.12 19.82 8.61
C MET A 269 11.92 19.57 7.10
N ASP A 270 10.83 18.94 6.70
CA ASP A 270 10.55 18.65 5.30
C ASP A 270 10.15 19.90 4.51
N GLU A 271 9.34 20.80 5.10
CA GLU A 271 9.04 22.11 4.51
C GLU A 271 10.32 22.93 4.29
N VAL A 272 11.27 22.90 5.23
CA VAL A 272 12.58 23.58 5.11
C VAL A 272 13.40 22.98 3.98
N LYS A 273 13.50 21.63 3.87
CA LYS A 273 14.23 20.95 2.78
C LYS A 273 13.66 21.32 1.42
N VAL A 274 12.32 21.29 1.26
CA VAL A 274 11.60 21.67 0.03
C VAL A 274 11.84 23.13 -0.31
N SER A 275 11.78 24.03 0.69
CA SER A 275 12.01 25.47 0.50
C SER A 275 13.44 25.76 0.06
N ILE A 276 14.44 25.14 0.67
CA ILE A 276 15.84 25.26 0.28
C ILE A 276 16.05 24.75 -1.14
N ALA A 277 15.49 23.59 -1.49
CA ALA A 277 15.63 23.04 -2.83
C ALA A 277 15.00 23.93 -3.90
N LYS A 278 13.78 24.46 -3.67
CA LYS A 278 13.13 25.42 -4.56
C LYS A 278 13.93 26.73 -4.69
N SER A 279 14.50 27.22 -3.59
CA SER A 279 15.32 28.45 -3.59
C SER A 279 16.62 28.28 -4.38
N VAL A 280 17.26 27.11 -4.32
CA VAL A 280 18.53 26.84 -5.00
C VAL A 280 18.32 26.49 -6.49
N MET A 281 17.29 25.74 -6.82
CA MET A 281 17.06 25.22 -8.18
C MET A 281 16.10 26.10 -9.00
N GLY A 282 15.28 26.92 -8.37
CA GLY A 282 14.12 27.58 -9.01
C GLY A 282 12.91 26.64 -9.12
N GLU A 283 11.71 27.23 -9.18
CA GLU A 283 10.45 26.47 -9.05
C GLU A 283 10.18 25.55 -10.25
N GLU A 284 10.55 25.97 -11.46
CA GLU A 284 10.38 25.15 -12.68
C GLU A 284 11.36 23.97 -12.73
N GLN A 285 12.63 24.23 -12.42
CA GLN A 285 13.67 23.21 -12.37
C GLN A 285 13.38 22.20 -11.25
N PHE A 286 12.88 22.67 -10.11
CA PHE A 286 12.42 21.80 -9.02
C PHE A 286 11.27 20.90 -9.46
N LYS A 287 10.27 21.43 -10.18
CA LYS A 287 9.14 20.66 -10.70
C LYS A 287 9.60 19.60 -11.72
N LEU A 288 10.52 19.98 -12.61
CA LEU A 288 11.11 19.04 -13.57
C LEU A 288 11.90 17.94 -12.86
N PHE A 289 12.75 18.31 -11.90
CA PHE A 289 13.55 17.37 -11.10
C PHE A 289 12.66 16.40 -10.31
N SER A 290 11.61 16.90 -9.65
CA SER A 290 10.67 16.04 -8.91
C SER A 290 9.93 15.07 -9.83
N THR A 291 9.60 15.50 -11.06
CA THR A 291 8.97 14.64 -12.07
C THR A 291 9.93 13.54 -12.56
N ILE A 292 11.19 13.87 -12.81
CA ILE A 292 12.23 12.92 -13.22
C ILE A 292 12.49 11.91 -12.10
N ARG A 293 12.65 12.37 -10.86
CA ARG A 293 12.83 11.49 -9.68
C ARG A 293 11.65 10.55 -9.47
N ARG A 294 10.42 11.06 -9.54
CA ARG A 294 9.22 10.23 -9.46
C ARG A 294 9.21 9.16 -10.56
N ALA A 295 9.64 9.56 -11.74
CA ALA A 295 9.82 8.64 -12.85
C ALA A 295 10.91 7.59 -12.59
N GLU A 296 11.99 7.88 -11.87
CA GLU A 296 13.06 6.92 -11.50
C GLU A 296 12.59 5.89 -10.48
N THR A 297 11.74 6.26 -9.52
CA THR A 297 11.24 5.36 -8.47
C THR A 297 10.19 4.37 -8.95
N GLU A 298 9.53 4.63 -10.08
CA GLU A 298 8.53 3.74 -10.69
C GLU A 298 9.14 2.73 -11.68
N SER A 299 10.38 2.28 -11.47
CA SER A 299 11.02 1.26 -12.30
C SER A 299 10.90 -0.12 -11.68
N GLY A 300 10.79 -1.18 -12.52
CA GLY A 300 10.76 -2.57 -12.07
C GLY A 300 9.44 -3.29 -12.33
N ILE A 301 9.22 -4.41 -11.62
CA ILE A 301 7.99 -5.20 -11.70
C ILE A 301 7.01 -4.68 -10.65
N ILE A 302 5.85 -4.21 -11.11
CA ILE A 302 4.91 -3.44 -10.30
C ILE A 302 3.54 -4.13 -10.29
N ALA A 303 2.97 -4.30 -9.10
CA ALA A 303 1.57 -4.63 -8.88
C ALA A 303 0.83 -3.36 -8.40
N ARG A 304 0.46 -2.50 -9.35
CA ARG A 304 -0.23 -1.21 -9.12
C ARG A 304 -1.40 -1.03 -10.08
N MET A 305 -2.41 -0.28 -9.66
CA MET A 305 -3.45 0.19 -10.58
C MET A 305 -2.83 1.04 -11.70
N PRO A 306 -3.18 0.80 -12.98
CA PRO A 306 -2.54 1.48 -14.11
C PRO A 306 -2.97 2.94 -14.29
N PHE A 307 -3.76 3.50 -13.39
CA PHE A 307 -4.25 4.88 -13.43
C PHE A 307 -4.35 5.47 -12.02
N ASP A 308 -4.12 6.76 -11.92
CA ASP A 308 -4.27 7.53 -10.68
C ASP A 308 -5.68 8.13 -10.61
N ILE A 309 -6.38 7.92 -9.49
CA ILE A 309 -7.66 8.57 -9.23
C ILE A 309 -7.37 9.85 -8.46
N LYS A 310 -7.40 10.99 -9.16
CA LYS A 310 -7.24 12.30 -8.52
C LYS A 310 -8.58 12.75 -7.94
N GLY A 311 -8.60 13.06 -6.65
CA GLY A 311 -9.75 13.69 -5.99
C GLY A 311 -10.70 12.76 -5.23
N LEU A 312 -10.26 11.56 -4.86
CA LEU A 312 -10.94 10.72 -3.88
C LEU A 312 -10.29 10.84 -2.50
#